data_9181a2c3c6f00a42f2180d7f492f3191
#
_entry.id   9181a2c3c6f00a42f2180d7f492f3191
#
_cell.length_a   1.000
_cell.length_b   1.000
_cell.length_c   1.000
_cell.angle_alpha   90.00
_cell.angle_beta   90.00
_cell.angle_gamma   90.00
#
_symmetry.space_group_name_H-M   'P 1'
#
loop_
_entity.id
_entity.type
_entity.pdbx_description
1 polymer ?
#
loop_
_entity_poly.entity_id
_entity_poly.type
_entity_poly.pdbx_seq_one_letter_code
_entity_poly.pdbx_strand_id
1 'polypeptide(L)'
;MLLLAAIAVMLAAVASCARPGTIYHHYVSVDDNGWDTCSYAVFTFDIDSAMSGGAIDIDIELRLRPTYSFANLWLEASDNASVPADYAADTLQLRTADDAGVRAGTFSAGLYSLSLPYKHIESVRPGTIGIRLRHLMGQSPLPGVKDVGIRVVKAGAGD
;
A
#
# COMPACT_ATOMS: atom_id res chain seq x y z
N MET A 1 -25.75 32.26 -20.45
CA MET A 1 -24.49 31.72 -21.02
C MET A 1 -23.34 31.76 -20.01
N LEU A 2 -23.14 32.82 -19.24
CA LEU A 2 -22.05 32.88 -18.23
C LEU A 2 -22.20 31.84 -17.10
N LEU A 3 -23.43 31.53 -16.65
CA LEU A 3 -23.67 30.56 -15.57
C LEU A 3 -23.35 29.11 -15.98
N LEU A 4 -23.64 28.75 -17.22
CA LEU A 4 -23.30 27.42 -17.78
C LEU A 4 -21.80 27.25 -17.96
N ALA A 5 -21.05 28.30 -18.30
CA ALA A 5 -19.61 28.28 -18.40
C ALA A 5 -18.95 28.11 -17.01
N ALA A 6 -19.50 28.73 -15.96
CA ALA A 6 -18.99 28.60 -14.59
C ALA A 6 -19.18 27.17 -14.03
N ILE A 7 -20.30 26.51 -14.36
CA ILE A 7 -20.57 25.13 -13.95
C ILE A 7 -19.63 24.14 -14.67
N ALA A 8 -19.35 24.38 -15.96
CA ALA A 8 -18.41 23.54 -16.72
C ALA A 8 -16.97 23.63 -16.19
N VAL A 9 -16.52 24.81 -15.73
CA VAL A 9 -15.20 25.01 -15.13
C VAL A 9 -15.11 24.35 -13.74
N MET A 10 -16.20 24.31 -12.97
CA MET A 10 -16.22 23.66 -11.65
C MET A 10 -16.21 22.13 -11.74
N LEU A 11 -16.76 21.53 -12.81
CA LEU A 11 -16.71 20.09 -13.04
C LEU A 11 -15.32 19.58 -13.49
N ALA A 12 -14.50 20.46 -14.07
CA ALA A 12 -13.13 20.09 -14.51
C ALA A 12 -12.11 20.03 -13.34
N ALA A 13 -12.45 20.55 -12.16
CA ALA A 13 -11.55 20.59 -11.00
C ALA A 13 -11.52 19.30 -10.17
N VAL A 14 -12.31 18.29 -10.49
CA VAL A 14 -12.22 16.94 -9.92
C VAL A 14 -11.28 16.01 -10.70
N ALA A 15 -10.27 16.60 -11.37
CA ALA A 15 -9.19 15.80 -11.93
C ALA A 15 -8.45 15.13 -10.77
N SER A 16 -8.68 13.84 -10.65
CA SER A 16 -8.07 12.85 -9.77
C SER A 16 -6.62 13.22 -9.42
N CYS A 17 -6.32 13.38 -8.13
CA CYS A 17 -4.97 13.42 -7.57
C CYS A 17 -4.26 12.06 -7.64
N ALA A 18 -4.58 11.20 -8.58
CA ALA A 18 -3.82 9.99 -8.84
C ALA A 18 -2.46 10.39 -9.42
N ARG A 19 -1.38 9.96 -8.76
CA ARG A 19 -0.03 10.13 -9.31
C ARG A 19 0.04 9.46 -10.68
N PRO A 20 0.66 10.10 -11.68
CA PRO A 20 0.79 9.50 -13.01
C PRO A 20 1.47 8.14 -12.89
N GLY A 21 0.96 7.13 -13.63
CA GLY A 21 1.52 5.79 -13.63
C GLY A 21 0.99 4.85 -12.54
N THR A 22 0.07 5.27 -11.66
CA THR A 22 -0.56 4.38 -10.69
C THR A 22 -1.45 3.35 -11.39
N ILE A 23 -1.15 2.06 -11.18
CA ILE A 23 -1.90 0.92 -11.69
C ILE A 23 -2.95 0.49 -10.67
N TYR A 24 -2.54 0.41 -9.40
CA TYR A 24 -3.39 0.00 -8.29
C TYR A 24 -3.02 0.75 -7.02
N HIS A 25 -4.01 1.14 -6.24
CA HIS A 25 -3.80 1.74 -4.92
C HIS A 25 -5.02 1.47 -4.06
N HIS A 26 -4.85 0.64 -3.05
CA HIS A 26 -5.94 0.26 -2.17
C HIS A 26 -5.47 0.07 -0.74
N TYR A 27 -6.34 0.41 0.21
CA TYR A 27 -6.15 0.18 1.63
C TYR A 27 -7.23 -0.74 2.18
N VAL A 28 -6.82 -1.66 3.04
CA VAL A 28 -7.70 -2.48 3.88
C VAL A 28 -7.64 -1.90 5.29
N SER A 29 -8.79 -1.53 5.83
CA SER A 29 -8.88 -1.04 7.20
C SER A 29 -8.77 -2.19 8.20
N VAL A 30 -7.99 -1.97 9.24
CA VAL A 30 -7.84 -2.88 10.37
C VAL A 30 -8.94 -2.59 11.39
N ASP A 31 -9.42 -3.63 12.05
CA ASP A 31 -10.40 -3.52 13.13
C ASP A 31 -9.92 -2.56 14.23
N ASP A 32 -10.84 -1.84 14.86
CA ASP A 32 -10.50 -0.87 15.91
C ASP A 32 -9.91 -1.52 17.16
N ASN A 33 -10.18 -2.82 17.39
CA ASN A 33 -9.56 -3.61 18.46
C ASN A 33 -8.12 -4.02 18.16
N GLY A 34 -7.62 -3.79 16.95
CA GLY A 34 -6.30 -4.11 16.49
C GLY A 34 -6.24 -5.14 15.36
N TRP A 35 -5.08 -5.30 14.79
CA TRP A 35 -4.84 -6.27 13.71
C TRP A 35 -4.55 -7.65 14.31
N ASP A 36 -5.37 -8.65 13.96
CA ASP A 36 -5.14 -10.03 14.36
C ASP A 36 -4.07 -10.68 13.50
N THR A 37 -3.13 -11.40 14.10
CA THR A 37 -2.02 -12.07 13.39
C THR A 37 -2.50 -13.18 12.43
N CYS A 38 -3.71 -13.71 12.64
CA CYS A 38 -4.34 -14.68 11.74
C CYS A 38 -5.11 -14.00 10.59
N SER A 39 -5.30 -12.67 10.65
CA SER A 39 -6.05 -11.93 9.63
C SER A 39 -5.12 -11.38 8.56
N TYR A 40 -5.31 -11.84 7.32
CA TYR A 40 -4.59 -11.31 6.18
C TYR A 40 -5.31 -10.08 5.61
N ALA A 41 -4.56 -9.01 5.35
CA ALA A 41 -4.98 -7.98 4.41
C ALA A 41 -4.70 -8.51 2.99
N VAL A 42 -5.74 -8.66 2.18
CA VAL A 42 -5.67 -9.27 0.85
C VAL A 42 -5.91 -8.22 -0.22
N PHE A 43 -5.04 -8.19 -1.21
CA PHE A 43 -5.09 -7.28 -2.35
C PHE A 43 -5.06 -8.08 -3.64
N THR A 44 -5.87 -7.67 -4.61
CA THR A 44 -5.94 -8.34 -5.91
C THR A 44 -6.08 -7.28 -6.99
N PHE A 45 -5.27 -7.36 -8.03
CA PHE A 45 -5.32 -6.46 -9.17
C PHE A 45 -4.92 -7.17 -10.46
N ASP A 46 -5.40 -6.65 -11.58
CA ASP A 46 -5.13 -7.24 -12.89
C ASP A 46 -4.08 -6.45 -13.65
N ILE A 47 -3.17 -7.17 -14.29
CA ILE A 47 -2.25 -6.66 -15.29
C ILE A 47 -2.83 -6.97 -16.66
N ASP A 48 -3.21 -5.94 -17.40
CA ASP A 48 -3.71 -6.12 -18.76
C ASP A 48 -2.59 -6.40 -19.77
N SER A 49 -2.97 -6.85 -20.97
CA SER A 49 -2.01 -7.17 -22.04
C SER A 49 -1.23 -5.95 -22.54
N ALA A 50 -1.77 -4.73 -22.39
CA ALA A 50 -1.08 -3.50 -22.80
C ALA A 50 0.08 -3.15 -21.84
N MET A 51 0.09 -3.69 -20.63
CA MET A 51 1.17 -3.54 -19.64
C MET A 51 2.19 -4.69 -19.71
N SER A 52 1.95 -5.71 -20.51
CA SER A 52 2.84 -6.88 -20.64
C SER A 52 4.26 -6.48 -21.02
N GLY A 53 5.24 -7.03 -20.31
CA GLY A 53 6.66 -6.73 -20.51
C GLY A 53 7.12 -5.40 -19.90
N GLY A 54 6.22 -4.60 -19.34
CA GLY A 54 6.58 -3.38 -18.63
C GLY A 54 7.08 -3.68 -17.21
N ALA A 55 7.85 -2.76 -16.65
CA ALA A 55 8.29 -2.84 -15.25
C ALA A 55 7.30 -2.14 -14.31
N ILE A 56 7.14 -2.72 -13.12
CA ILE A 56 6.31 -2.15 -12.04
C ILE A 56 7.04 -2.15 -10.71
N ASP A 57 6.71 -1.18 -9.88
CA ASP A 57 7.11 -1.11 -8.48
C ASP A 57 5.89 -1.32 -7.58
N ILE A 58 6.07 -2.11 -6.54
CA ILE A 58 5.05 -2.41 -5.54
C ILE A 58 5.54 -1.90 -4.19
N ASP A 59 4.77 -1.02 -3.59
CA ASP A 59 5.01 -0.50 -2.25
C ASP A 59 3.95 -1.02 -1.28
N ILE A 60 4.37 -1.34 -0.06
CA ILE A 60 3.48 -1.55 1.08
C ILE A 60 3.31 -0.22 1.79
N GLU A 61 2.08 0.16 2.05
CA GLU A 61 1.76 1.39 2.75
C GLU A 61 1.03 1.10 4.06
N LEU A 62 1.35 1.87 5.08
CA LEU A 62 0.75 1.75 6.40
C LEU A 62 0.26 3.10 6.89
N ARG A 63 -0.88 3.08 7.58
CA ARG A 63 -1.37 4.20 8.37
C ARG A 63 -1.44 3.79 9.82
N LEU A 64 -0.63 4.44 10.65
CA LEU A 64 -0.51 4.15 12.07
C LEU A 64 -1.13 5.26 12.89
N ARG A 65 -1.87 4.88 13.93
CA ARG A 65 -2.35 5.82 14.94
C ARG A 65 -1.19 6.27 15.86
N PRO A 66 -1.27 7.42 16.50
CA PRO A 66 -0.29 7.83 17.51
C PRO A 66 -0.13 6.81 18.65
N THR A 67 -1.13 5.97 18.88
CA THR A 67 -1.13 4.92 19.90
C THR A 67 -0.31 3.67 19.53
N TYR A 68 0.16 3.55 18.28
CA TYR A 68 1.08 2.48 17.92
C TYR A 68 2.39 2.65 18.69
N SER A 69 2.78 1.70 19.54
CA SER A 69 3.83 1.87 20.54
C SER A 69 5.17 1.20 20.23
N PHE A 70 5.26 0.51 19.09
CA PHE A 70 6.49 -0.19 18.71
C PHE A 70 7.34 0.64 17.75
N ALA A 71 8.68 0.51 17.83
CA ALA A 71 9.63 1.14 16.91
C ALA A 71 9.76 0.40 15.57
N ASN A 72 9.26 -0.83 15.50
CA ASN A 72 9.27 -1.68 14.31
C ASN A 72 7.92 -2.34 14.11
N LEU A 73 7.65 -2.70 12.85
CA LEU A 73 6.57 -3.60 12.48
C LEU A 73 7.15 -4.71 11.60
N TRP A 74 6.99 -5.95 12.04
CA TRP A 74 7.35 -7.11 11.24
C TRP A 74 6.13 -7.60 10.47
N LEU A 75 6.31 -7.80 9.18
CA LEU A 75 5.28 -8.26 8.25
C LEU A 75 5.72 -9.53 7.53
N GLU A 76 4.78 -10.41 7.29
CA GLU A 76 4.87 -11.40 6.22
C GLU A 76 4.10 -10.84 5.02
N ALA A 77 4.79 -10.75 3.90
CA ALA A 77 4.19 -10.42 2.61
C ALA A 77 4.29 -11.66 1.72
N SER A 78 3.19 -12.07 1.13
CA SER A 78 3.19 -13.16 0.16
C SER A 78 2.46 -12.76 -1.10
N ASP A 79 3.03 -13.10 -2.25
CA ASP A 79 2.49 -12.77 -3.56
C ASP A 79 2.73 -13.86 -4.60
N ASN A 80 1.93 -13.83 -5.67
CA ASN A 80 2.07 -14.70 -6.83
C ASN A 80 2.62 -13.95 -8.07
N ALA A 81 3.24 -12.80 -7.89
CA ALA A 81 3.67 -11.95 -9.00
C ALA A 81 4.82 -12.56 -9.82
N SER A 82 5.72 -13.30 -9.16
CA SER A 82 6.87 -13.96 -9.81
C SER A 82 6.52 -15.36 -10.32
N VAL A 83 5.67 -16.09 -9.58
CA VAL A 83 5.23 -17.46 -9.94
C VAL A 83 3.71 -17.52 -9.86
N PRO A 84 2.99 -17.43 -10.97
CA PRO A 84 1.53 -17.29 -10.97
C PRO A 84 0.75 -18.39 -10.24
N ALA A 85 1.31 -19.57 -10.08
CA ALA A 85 0.66 -20.69 -9.40
C ALA A 85 0.92 -20.77 -7.89
N ASP A 86 1.97 -20.06 -7.39
CA ASP A 86 2.42 -20.18 -6.01
C ASP A 86 2.62 -18.80 -5.36
N TYR A 87 2.31 -18.73 -4.07
CA TYR A 87 2.61 -17.56 -3.25
C TYR A 87 3.99 -17.73 -2.61
N ALA A 88 4.94 -16.88 -3.02
CA ALA A 88 6.20 -16.73 -2.32
C ALA A 88 6.01 -15.79 -1.12
N ALA A 89 6.56 -16.15 0.02
CA ALA A 89 6.45 -15.36 1.24
C ALA A 89 7.80 -14.76 1.62
N ASP A 90 7.79 -13.45 1.88
CA ASP A 90 8.92 -12.67 2.36
C ASP A 90 8.62 -12.12 3.77
N THR A 91 9.65 -12.04 4.60
CA THR A 91 9.58 -11.38 5.91
C THR A 91 10.22 -10.00 5.81
N LEU A 92 9.45 -8.98 6.17
CA LEU A 92 9.83 -7.59 6.05
C LEU A 92 9.85 -6.93 7.42
N GLN A 93 10.83 -6.05 7.65
CA GLN A 93 10.88 -5.19 8.82
C GLN A 93 10.66 -3.75 8.39
N LEU A 94 9.62 -3.13 8.89
CA LEU A 94 9.36 -1.71 8.73
C LEU A 94 9.75 -0.98 10.02
N ARG A 95 10.64 0.00 9.90
CA ARG A 95 10.98 0.88 11.02
C ARG A 95 9.92 1.98 11.13
N THR A 96 9.25 2.05 12.28
CA THR A 96 8.15 2.99 12.55
C THR A 96 8.56 4.15 13.45
N ALA A 97 9.72 4.04 14.11
CA ALA A 97 10.39 5.11 14.86
C ALA A 97 11.89 4.91 14.84
N ASP A 98 12.64 5.99 15.04
CA ASP A 98 14.08 5.94 15.24
C ASP A 98 14.46 5.62 16.70
N ASP A 99 15.76 5.58 16.99
CA ASP A 99 16.28 5.23 18.33
C ASP A 99 16.00 6.34 19.37
N ALA A 100 15.67 7.54 18.94
CA ALA A 100 15.22 8.65 19.80
C ALA A 100 13.69 8.64 20.00
N GLY A 101 12.97 7.69 19.38
CA GLY A 101 11.52 7.59 19.45
C GLY A 101 10.78 8.53 18.49
N VAL A 102 11.49 9.18 17.58
CA VAL A 102 10.86 10.04 16.57
C VAL A 102 10.17 9.16 15.54
N ARG A 103 8.88 9.40 15.33
CA ARG A 103 8.05 8.63 14.41
C ARG A 103 8.49 8.81 12.96
N ALA A 104 8.58 7.69 12.25
CA ALA A 104 8.80 7.69 10.81
C ALA A 104 7.51 8.05 10.05
N GLY A 105 7.67 8.49 8.80
CA GLY A 105 6.58 8.81 7.89
C GLY A 105 6.04 10.21 8.04
N THR A 106 4.94 10.48 7.34
CA THR A 106 4.28 11.79 7.32
C THR A 106 3.05 11.79 8.21
N PHE A 107 2.98 12.74 9.15
CA PHE A 107 1.80 12.92 9.99
C PHE A 107 0.77 13.82 9.29
N SER A 108 -0.41 13.28 9.04
CA SER A 108 -1.53 14.01 8.46
C SER A 108 -2.85 13.41 8.91
N ALA A 109 -3.85 14.25 9.14
CA ALA A 109 -5.20 13.85 9.56
C ALA A 109 -5.22 12.88 10.76
N GLY A 110 -4.28 13.05 11.71
CA GLY A 110 -4.21 12.23 12.92
C GLY A 110 -3.53 10.86 12.76
N LEU A 111 -2.94 10.58 11.60
CA LEU A 111 -2.26 9.33 11.29
C LEU A 111 -0.84 9.56 10.78
N TYR A 112 0.06 8.63 11.09
CA TYR A 112 1.37 8.53 10.46
C TYR A 112 1.29 7.62 9.25
N SER A 113 1.58 8.15 8.06
CA SER A 113 1.62 7.40 6.81
C SER A 113 3.06 7.03 6.46
N LEU A 114 3.30 5.73 6.27
CA LEU A 114 4.59 5.16 5.90
C LEU A 114 4.45 4.40 4.59
N SER A 115 5.53 4.40 3.79
CA SER A 115 5.64 3.58 2.58
C SER A 115 6.95 2.81 2.62
N LEU A 116 6.90 1.54 2.25
CA LEU A 116 8.03 0.64 2.16
C LEU A 116 8.07 0.04 0.76
N PRO A 117 9.15 0.22 -0.03
CA PRO A 117 9.35 -0.52 -1.25
C PRO A 117 9.35 -2.03 -0.95
N TYR A 118 8.47 -2.77 -1.62
CA TYR A 118 8.34 -4.21 -1.42
C TYR A 118 9.00 -4.99 -2.54
N LYS A 119 8.59 -4.74 -3.77
CA LYS A 119 9.05 -5.52 -4.91
C LYS A 119 9.14 -4.69 -6.17
N HIS A 120 10.24 -4.88 -6.91
CA HIS A 120 10.40 -4.43 -8.29
C HIS A 120 10.25 -5.64 -9.23
N ILE A 121 9.44 -5.50 -10.27
CA ILE A 121 9.26 -6.53 -11.30
C ILE A 121 9.60 -5.92 -12.64
N GLU A 122 10.71 -6.36 -13.24
CA GLU A 122 11.23 -5.80 -14.50
C GLU A 122 10.30 -6.08 -15.70
N SER A 123 9.59 -7.19 -15.68
CA SER A 123 8.72 -7.61 -16.79
C SER A 123 7.51 -8.34 -16.27
N VAL A 124 6.39 -7.62 -16.21
CA VAL A 124 5.12 -8.20 -15.76
C VAL A 124 4.45 -9.01 -16.87
N ARG A 125 3.72 -10.06 -16.46
CA ARG A 125 2.86 -10.85 -17.34
C ARG A 125 1.41 -10.44 -17.14
N PRO A 126 0.58 -10.48 -18.19
CA PRO A 126 -0.87 -10.33 -18.05
C PRO A 126 -1.44 -11.38 -17.11
N GLY A 127 -2.41 -10.98 -16.33
CA GLY A 127 -3.09 -11.85 -15.37
C GLY A 127 -3.34 -11.18 -14.04
N THR A 128 -3.88 -11.93 -13.12
CA THR A 128 -4.25 -11.44 -11.79
C THR A 128 -3.10 -11.66 -10.80
N ILE A 129 -2.66 -10.58 -10.16
CA ILE A 129 -1.70 -10.60 -9.06
C ILE A 129 -2.46 -10.49 -7.75
N GLY A 130 -2.17 -11.41 -6.83
CA GLY A 130 -2.63 -11.38 -5.46
C GLY A 130 -1.48 -11.12 -4.51
N ILE A 131 -1.71 -10.26 -3.51
CA ILE A 131 -0.76 -9.96 -2.42
C ILE A 131 -1.49 -10.13 -1.11
N ARG A 132 -0.84 -10.77 -0.14
CA ARG A 132 -1.38 -10.97 1.22
C ARG A 132 -0.36 -10.47 2.22
N LEU A 133 -0.83 -9.70 3.17
CA LEU A 133 -0.02 -9.16 4.26
C LEU A 133 -0.60 -9.57 5.60
N ARG A 134 0.26 -9.99 6.54
CA ARG A 134 -0.07 -10.14 7.96
C ARG A 134 1.09 -9.64 8.81
N HIS A 135 0.82 -9.27 10.06
CA HIS A 135 1.90 -8.94 10.97
C HIS A 135 2.47 -10.19 11.65
N LEU A 136 3.77 -10.13 12.00
CA LEU A 136 4.51 -11.15 12.74
C LEU A 136 4.89 -10.68 14.15
N MET A 137 4.17 -9.69 14.69
CA MET A 137 4.43 -9.16 16.03
C MET A 137 3.94 -10.17 17.10
N GLY A 138 4.63 -10.19 18.24
CA GLY A 138 4.27 -11.06 19.34
C GLY A 138 2.97 -10.71 20.07
N GLN A 139 2.41 -9.52 19.79
CA GLN A 139 1.12 -9.09 20.34
C GLN A 139 0.02 -9.25 19.29
N SER A 140 -1.08 -9.90 19.65
CA SER A 140 -2.28 -10.04 18.83
C SER A 140 -3.52 -9.94 19.73
N PRO A 141 -4.51 -9.10 19.39
CA PRO A 141 -4.47 -8.16 18.27
C PRO A 141 -3.44 -7.05 18.46
N LEU A 142 -2.83 -6.57 17.36
CA LEU A 142 -1.84 -5.51 17.35
C LEU A 142 -2.54 -4.15 17.31
N PRO A 143 -2.48 -3.33 18.36
CA PRO A 143 -3.16 -2.04 18.40
C PRO A 143 -2.40 -0.98 17.59
N GLY A 144 -3.11 0.04 17.17
CA GLY A 144 -2.53 1.24 16.57
C GLY A 144 -2.26 1.16 15.07
N VAL A 145 -2.42 0.02 14.43
CA VAL A 145 -2.48 -0.06 12.97
C VAL A 145 -3.90 0.34 12.54
N LYS A 146 -4.03 1.34 11.66
CA LYS A 146 -5.34 1.80 11.17
C LYS A 146 -5.67 1.19 9.81
N ASP A 147 -4.74 1.31 8.88
CA ASP A 147 -4.90 0.79 7.53
C ASP A 147 -3.60 0.16 7.05
N VAL A 148 -3.77 -0.87 6.22
CA VAL A 148 -2.68 -1.52 5.47
C VAL A 148 -3.00 -1.37 4.00
N GLY A 149 -2.04 -0.96 3.18
CA GLY A 149 -2.26 -0.66 1.78
C GLY A 149 -1.19 -1.25 0.87
N ILE A 150 -1.56 -1.36 -0.40
CA ILE A 150 -0.65 -1.66 -1.50
C ILE A 150 -0.79 -0.58 -2.56
N ARG A 151 0.34 -0.06 -3.01
CA ARG A 151 0.43 0.81 -4.16
C ARG A 151 1.29 0.15 -5.23
N VAL A 152 0.79 0.12 -6.46
CA VAL A 152 1.48 -0.39 -7.63
C VAL A 152 1.57 0.71 -8.67
N VAL A 153 2.79 0.98 -9.13
CA VAL A 153 3.05 2.01 -10.14
C VAL A 153 3.87 1.44 -11.29
N LYS A 154 3.79 2.05 -12.46
CA LYS A 154 4.74 1.77 -13.54
C LYS A 154 6.11 2.22 -13.09
N ALA A 155 7.12 1.37 -13.24
CA ALA A 155 8.48 1.74 -12.87
C ALA A 155 8.96 2.95 -13.70
N GLY A 156 9.66 3.89 -13.03
CA GLY A 156 10.11 5.13 -13.63
C GLY A 156 9.02 6.22 -13.79
N ALA A 157 7.80 6.01 -13.30
CA ALA A 157 6.73 7.00 -13.33
C ALA A 157 6.68 7.90 -12.07
N GLY A 158 7.63 7.75 -11.16
CA GLY A 158 7.59 8.42 -9.87
C GLY A 158 8.93 9.02 -9.44
N ASP A 159 9.31 10.15 -10.04
CA ASP A 159 10.21 11.14 -9.46
C ASP A 159 9.52 12.51 -9.45
#